data_99f847c42dbe27c4fef7b584da9c3022
#
_entry.id   99f847c42dbe27c4fef7b584da9c3022
#
_cell.length_a   1.000
_cell.length_b   1.000
_cell.length_c   1.000
_cell.angle_alpha   90.00
_cell.angle_beta   90.00
_cell.angle_gamma   90.00
#
_symmetry.space_group_name_H-M   'P 1'
#
loop_
_entity.id
_entity.type
_entity.pdbx_description
1 polymer ?
#
loop_
_entity_poly.entity_id
_entity_poly.type
_entity_poly.pdbx_seq_one_letter_code
_entity_poly.pdbx_strand_id
1 'polypeptide(L)'
;MNVLDNFIKIKNSINSLSNTVKIIVVSKTFDINIINPIIKYGHNHFGENKVQEATIKWQPIISRYPSLKLHLIGNLQSNKAKDAVRLFNYIHSLSSEKLANILMKEENLINKKLKYFVQVNFSNLKERNGIKPNEATSFIKYCINDLKLEIIGLMCIPPLNENPNSYFFELKKIAIENNLHELSMGMSNDYLDALKNGSTYVRIGSKIFGERTNQ
;
A
#
# COMPACT_ATOMS: atom_id res chain seq x y z
N MET A 1 -20.15 -13.20 -11.49
CA MET A 1 -18.73 -13.57 -11.66
C MET A 1 -18.15 -13.79 -10.26
N ASN A 2 -17.47 -14.89 -10.00
CA ASN A 2 -16.99 -15.24 -8.66
C ASN A 2 -15.73 -14.39 -8.32
N VAL A 3 -15.69 -13.78 -7.15
CA VAL A 3 -14.57 -12.95 -6.68
C VAL A 3 -13.24 -13.73 -6.69
N LEU A 4 -13.27 -15.00 -6.31
CA LEU A 4 -12.09 -15.87 -6.33
C LEU A 4 -11.59 -16.12 -7.76
N ASP A 5 -12.48 -16.35 -8.72
CA ASP A 5 -12.10 -16.57 -10.12
C ASP A 5 -11.44 -15.33 -10.72
N ASN A 6 -11.96 -14.14 -10.39
CA ASN A 6 -11.36 -12.87 -10.81
C ASN A 6 -9.96 -12.71 -10.23
N PHE A 7 -9.80 -13.00 -8.92
CA PHE A 7 -8.50 -12.95 -8.27
C PHE A 7 -7.50 -13.91 -8.93
N ILE A 8 -7.89 -15.16 -9.19
CA ILE A 8 -7.03 -16.17 -9.83
C ILE A 8 -6.61 -15.71 -11.24
N LYS A 9 -7.52 -15.16 -12.04
CA LYS A 9 -7.20 -14.61 -13.37
C LYS A 9 -6.14 -13.50 -13.28
N ILE A 10 -6.32 -12.56 -12.34
CA ILE A 10 -5.35 -11.47 -12.13
C ILE A 10 -4.01 -12.02 -11.66
N LYS A 11 -4.01 -12.94 -10.71
CA LYS A 11 -2.80 -13.58 -10.20
C LYS A 11 -2.02 -14.29 -11.32
N ASN A 12 -2.70 -15.05 -12.17
CA ASN A 12 -2.08 -15.73 -13.30
C ASN A 12 -1.51 -14.74 -14.32
N SER A 13 -2.24 -13.66 -14.62
CA SER A 13 -1.76 -12.59 -15.51
C SER A 13 -0.51 -11.90 -14.96
N ILE A 14 -0.43 -11.67 -13.66
CA ILE A 14 0.76 -11.06 -13.04
C ILE A 14 1.91 -12.06 -13.00
N ASN A 15 1.67 -13.32 -12.62
CA ASN A 15 2.68 -14.35 -12.53
C ASN A 15 3.32 -14.70 -13.89
N SER A 16 2.57 -14.54 -15.00
CA SER A 16 3.15 -14.72 -16.33
C SER A 16 4.19 -13.65 -16.70
N LEU A 17 4.18 -12.52 -16.02
CA LEU A 17 5.14 -11.42 -16.21
C LEU A 17 6.21 -11.38 -15.11
N SER A 18 5.84 -11.69 -13.87
CA SER A 18 6.75 -11.74 -12.71
C SER A 18 6.10 -12.53 -11.57
N ASN A 19 6.83 -13.52 -11.04
CA ASN A 19 6.40 -14.32 -9.89
C ASN A 19 6.79 -13.73 -8.52
N THR A 20 7.51 -12.60 -8.50
CA THR A 20 7.96 -11.94 -7.26
C THR A 20 7.07 -10.80 -6.81
N VAL A 21 6.15 -10.37 -7.67
CA VAL A 21 5.24 -9.25 -7.38
C VAL A 21 4.17 -9.65 -6.37
N LYS A 22 4.01 -8.83 -5.35
CA LYS A 22 2.99 -8.99 -4.31
C LYS A 22 1.70 -8.28 -4.72
N ILE A 23 0.61 -9.02 -4.73
CA ILE A 23 -0.72 -8.49 -5.05
C ILE A 23 -1.36 -8.05 -3.74
N ILE A 24 -1.62 -6.76 -3.56
CA ILE A 24 -2.45 -6.26 -2.46
C ILE A 24 -3.90 -6.28 -2.93
N VAL A 25 -4.69 -7.19 -2.39
CA VAL A 25 -6.14 -7.24 -2.62
C VAL A 25 -6.78 -6.09 -1.87
N VAL A 26 -7.27 -5.08 -2.60
CA VAL A 26 -7.86 -3.87 -2.02
C VAL A 26 -9.30 -4.16 -1.61
N SER A 27 -9.48 -4.47 -0.32
CA SER A 27 -10.73 -4.98 0.27
C SER A 27 -11.58 -3.91 0.97
N LYS A 28 -11.20 -2.62 0.82
CA LYS A 28 -11.99 -1.51 1.39
C LYS A 28 -13.45 -1.57 0.95
N THR A 29 -14.38 -1.27 1.85
CA THR A 29 -15.84 -1.26 1.65
C THR A 29 -16.50 -2.64 1.46
N PHE A 30 -15.73 -3.71 1.29
CA PHE A 30 -16.29 -5.06 1.17
C PHE A 30 -16.33 -5.78 2.50
N ASP A 31 -17.43 -6.51 2.73
CA ASP A 31 -17.61 -7.37 3.90
C ASP A 31 -16.63 -8.55 3.88
N ILE A 32 -16.30 -9.04 5.07
CA ILE A 32 -15.36 -10.15 5.24
C ILE A 32 -15.84 -11.43 4.54
N ASN A 33 -17.14 -11.67 4.43
CA ASN A 33 -17.70 -12.85 3.76
C ASN A 33 -17.37 -12.85 2.26
N ILE A 34 -17.30 -11.66 1.64
CA ILE A 34 -16.92 -11.50 0.22
C ILE A 34 -15.42 -11.78 0.02
N ILE A 35 -14.60 -11.41 1.01
CA ILE A 35 -13.14 -11.55 0.98
C ILE A 35 -12.68 -12.96 1.35
N ASN A 36 -13.45 -13.66 2.19
CA ASN A 36 -13.12 -14.95 2.78
C ASN A 36 -12.70 -16.04 1.76
N PRO A 37 -13.31 -16.17 0.56
CA PRO A 37 -12.82 -17.12 -0.44
C PRO A 37 -11.37 -16.90 -0.85
N ILE A 38 -10.91 -15.64 -0.92
CA ILE A 38 -9.52 -15.28 -1.26
C ILE A 38 -8.58 -15.62 -0.08
N ILE A 39 -9.02 -15.39 1.17
CA ILE A 39 -8.26 -15.79 2.37
C ILE A 39 -8.10 -17.31 2.41
N LYS A 40 -9.18 -18.06 2.21
CA LYS A 40 -9.18 -19.53 2.19
C LYS A 40 -8.33 -20.12 1.04
N TYR A 41 -8.21 -19.41 -0.06
CA TYR A 41 -7.30 -19.77 -1.16
C TYR A 41 -5.82 -19.63 -0.77
N GLY A 42 -5.51 -19.05 0.39
CA GLY A 42 -4.15 -18.85 0.91
C GLY A 42 -3.52 -17.50 0.57
N HIS A 43 -4.28 -16.55 0.04
CA HIS A 43 -3.76 -15.20 -0.16
C HIS A 43 -3.71 -14.44 1.16
N ASN A 44 -2.64 -13.67 1.36
CA ASN A 44 -2.36 -13.08 2.66
C ASN A 44 -2.08 -11.56 2.65
N HIS A 45 -2.08 -10.87 1.50
CA HIS A 45 -1.86 -9.42 1.43
C HIS A 45 -3.16 -8.67 1.12
N PHE A 46 -3.69 -7.92 2.10
CA PHE A 46 -4.94 -7.16 1.96
C PHE A 46 -4.73 -5.68 2.25
N GLY A 47 -5.38 -4.83 1.46
CA GLY A 47 -5.25 -3.38 1.54
C GLY A 47 -6.53 -2.67 1.96
N GLU A 48 -6.40 -1.75 2.93
CA GLU A 48 -7.49 -0.93 3.45
C GLU A 48 -7.17 0.56 3.35
N ASN A 49 -8.22 1.37 3.24
CA ASN A 49 -8.05 2.82 3.15
C ASN A 49 -8.25 3.54 4.47
N LYS A 50 -9.08 3.01 5.37
CA LYS A 50 -9.47 3.65 6.62
C LYS A 50 -9.20 2.74 7.80
N VAL A 51 -8.54 3.27 8.83
CA VAL A 51 -8.16 2.51 10.03
C VAL A 51 -9.38 1.95 10.75
N GLN A 52 -10.43 2.77 10.94
CA GLN A 52 -11.64 2.34 11.65
C GLN A 52 -12.36 1.18 10.95
N GLU A 53 -12.55 1.29 9.63
CA GLU A 53 -13.16 0.23 8.83
C GLU A 53 -12.34 -1.07 8.92
N ALA A 54 -11.02 -0.94 8.79
CA ALA A 54 -10.10 -2.07 8.90
C ALA A 54 -10.17 -2.72 10.29
N THR A 55 -10.22 -1.93 11.36
CA THR A 55 -10.30 -2.44 12.73
C THR A 55 -11.55 -3.29 12.93
N ILE A 56 -12.72 -2.78 12.55
CA ILE A 56 -13.99 -3.50 12.67
C ILE A 56 -13.96 -4.81 11.87
N LYS A 57 -13.41 -4.78 10.67
CA LYS A 57 -13.35 -5.91 9.74
C LYS A 57 -12.37 -7.00 10.16
N TRP A 58 -11.13 -6.62 10.47
CA TRP A 58 -10.02 -7.55 10.60
C TRP A 58 -9.72 -7.98 12.02
N GLN A 59 -9.94 -7.11 13.03
CA GLN A 59 -9.63 -7.43 14.42
C GLN A 59 -10.31 -8.72 14.93
N PRO A 60 -11.57 -9.02 14.57
CA PRO A 60 -12.23 -10.24 15.04
C PRO A 60 -11.65 -11.54 14.47
N ILE A 61 -10.90 -11.46 13.36
CA ILE A 61 -10.47 -12.65 12.63
C ILE A 61 -8.95 -12.79 12.50
N ILE A 62 -8.18 -11.72 12.71
CA ILE A 62 -6.74 -11.69 12.42
C ILE A 62 -5.95 -12.75 13.21
N SER A 63 -6.39 -13.07 14.43
CA SER A 63 -5.80 -14.13 15.26
C SER A 63 -5.94 -15.53 14.66
N ARG A 64 -6.97 -15.76 13.84
CA ARG A 64 -7.22 -17.04 13.15
C ARG A 64 -6.35 -17.20 11.90
N TYR A 65 -5.76 -16.11 11.41
CA TYR A 65 -4.97 -16.07 10.18
C TYR A 65 -3.64 -15.32 10.41
N PRO A 66 -2.69 -15.90 11.16
CA PRO A 66 -1.45 -15.21 11.56
C PRO A 66 -0.54 -14.84 10.38
N SER A 67 -0.74 -15.46 9.22
CA SER A 67 -0.01 -15.13 7.99
C SER A 67 -0.50 -13.87 7.29
N LEU A 68 -1.69 -13.35 7.66
CA LEU A 68 -2.24 -12.15 7.04
C LEU A 68 -1.33 -10.94 7.23
N LYS A 69 -1.20 -10.17 6.16
CA LYS A 69 -0.46 -8.91 6.11
C LYS A 69 -1.42 -7.80 5.69
N LEU A 70 -1.72 -6.92 6.62
CA LEU A 70 -2.61 -5.79 6.38
C LEU A 70 -1.79 -4.56 5.97
N HIS A 71 -2.20 -3.95 4.88
CA HIS A 71 -1.61 -2.76 4.30
C HIS A 71 -2.57 -1.58 4.42
N LEU A 72 -2.14 -0.49 5.08
CA LEU A 72 -2.83 0.78 4.99
C LEU A 72 -2.36 1.49 3.72
N ILE A 73 -3.25 1.63 2.76
CA ILE A 73 -2.97 2.23 1.44
C ILE A 73 -3.67 3.59 1.24
N GLY A 74 -4.57 3.96 2.14
CA GLY A 74 -5.21 5.26 2.18
C GLY A 74 -4.46 6.24 3.09
N ASN A 75 -4.85 7.52 3.04
CA ASN A 75 -4.25 8.55 3.88
C ASN A 75 -4.43 8.26 5.37
N LEU A 76 -3.34 8.37 6.13
CA LEU A 76 -3.35 8.19 7.58
C LEU A 76 -3.40 9.55 8.30
N GLN A 77 -4.50 9.79 8.98
CA GLN A 77 -4.63 10.91 9.90
C GLN A 77 -3.78 10.67 11.17
N SER A 78 -3.10 11.69 11.65
CA SER A 78 -2.20 11.59 12.81
C SER A 78 -2.88 11.05 14.07
N ASN A 79 -4.14 11.40 14.31
CA ASN A 79 -4.94 10.91 15.46
C ASN A 79 -5.34 9.43 15.35
N LYS A 80 -5.09 8.77 14.23
CA LYS A 80 -5.33 7.33 14.01
C LYS A 80 -4.05 6.49 13.96
N ALA A 81 -2.89 7.12 14.16
CA ALA A 81 -1.60 6.43 14.09
C ALA A 81 -1.48 5.30 15.11
N LYS A 82 -1.94 5.50 16.34
CA LYS A 82 -1.96 4.48 17.39
C LYS A 82 -2.70 3.20 16.97
N ASP A 83 -3.90 3.34 16.42
CA ASP A 83 -4.71 2.21 15.99
C ASP A 83 -4.11 1.56 14.73
N ALA A 84 -3.55 2.38 13.83
CA ALA A 84 -2.85 1.90 12.65
C ALA A 84 -1.65 1.03 13.00
N VAL A 85 -0.79 1.47 13.93
CA VAL A 85 0.39 0.70 14.36
C VAL A 85 -0.03 -0.65 14.97
N ARG A 86 -1.11 -0.69 15.73
CA ARG A 86 -1.62 -1.93 16.33
C ARG A 86 -2.08 -2.94 15.31
N LEU A 87 -2.80 -2.48 14.28
CA LEU A 87 -3.49 -3.36 13.31
C LEU A 87 -2.63 -3.73 12.11
N PHE A 88 -1.97 -2.75 11.47
CA PHE A 88 -1.31 -2.93 10.19
C PHE A 88 0.10 -3.51 10.31
N ASN A 89 0.57 -4.12 9.22
CA ASN A 89 1.95 -4.55 9.02
C ASN A 89 2.71 -3.58 8.11
N TYR A 90 1.99 -2.90 7.21
CA TYR A 90 2.54 -1.98 6.22
C TYR A 90 1.73 -0.69 6.16
N ILE A 91 2.41 0.44 6.03
CA ILE A 91 1.79 1.75 5.75
C ILE A 91 2.40 2.28 4.45
N HIS A 92 1.56 2.51 3.44
CA HIS A 92 1.98 2.98 2.12
C HIS A 92 1.88 4.49 1.94
N SER A 93 1.34 5.19 2.92
CA SER A 93 0.99 6.61 2.84
C SER A 93 1.81 7.48 3.80
N LEU A 94 3.07 7.09 4.06
CA LEU A 94 3.96 7.93 4.86
C LEU A 94 4.33 9.19 4.06
N SER A 95 3.87 10.37 4.53
CA SER A 95 3.82 11.58 3.71
C SER A 95 4.21 12.86 4.43
N SER A 96 4.69 12.80 5.67
CA SER A 96 5.16 13.97 6.41
C SER A 96 6.01 13.61 7.63
N GLU A 97 6.91 14.52 8.02
CA GLU A 97 7.72 14.36 9.24
C GLU A 97 6.86 14.26 10.50
N LYS A 98 5.78 15.06 10.58
CA LYS A 98 4.83 14.98 11.70
C LYS A 98 4.27 13.58 11.86
N LEU A 99 3.82 12.95 10.76
CA LEU A 99 3.27 11.60 10.79
C LEU A 99 4.36 10.57 11.13
N ALA A 100 5.55 10.69 10.55
CA ALA A 100 6.69 9.81 10.82
C ALA A 100 7.07 9.80 12.31
N ASN A 101 7.16 10.99 12.93
CA ASN A 101 7.44 11.13 14.36
C ASN A 101 6.39 10.46 15.24
N ILE A 102 5.11 10.60 14.89
CA ILE A 102 4.02 9.97 15.66
C ILE A 102 4.10 8.44 15.52
N LEU A 103 4.30 7.92 14.30
CA LEU A 103 4.41 6.49 14.06
C LEU A 103 5.59 5.87 14.80
N MET A 104 6.75 6.52 14.80
CA MET A 104 7.92 6.08 15.58
C MET A 104 7.61 5.98 17.08
N LYS A 105 6.93 6.99 17.65
CA LYS A 105 6.52 6.97 19.06
C LYS A 105 5.57 5.81 19.36
N GLU A 106 4.54 5.62 18.50
CA GLU A 106 3.56 4.54 18.69
C GLU A 106 4.18 3.15 18.53
N GLU A 107 5.12 2.95 17.59
CA GLU A 107 5.89 1.71 17.47
C GLU A 107 6.68 1.38 18.73
N ASN A 108 7.37 2.37 19.29
CA ASN A 108 8.19 2.20 20.48
C ASN A 108 7.32 1.89 21.71
N LEU A 109 6.13 2.50 21.83
CA LEU A 109 5.20 2.26 22.94
C LEU A 109 4.73 0.81 23.04
N ILE A 110 4.60 0.11 21.91
CA ILE A 110 4.10 -1.28 21.90
C ILE A 110 5.14 -2.30 21.44
N ASN A 111 6.40 -1.86 21.25
CA ASN A 111 7.50 -2.67 20.75
C ASN A 111 7.16 -3.44 19.46
N LYS A 112 6.56 -2.76 18.49
CA LYS A 112 6.19 -3.32 17.19
C LYS A 112 6.80 -2.50 16.07
N LYS A 113 7.42 -3.15 15.08
CA LYS A 113 7.94 -2.51 13.88
C LYS A 113 7.02 -2.78 12.69
N LEU A 114 6.73 -1.73 11.94
CA LEU A 114 5.99 -1.78 10.68
C LEU A 114 6.94 -1.52 9.52
N LYS A 115 6.50 -1.92 8.32
CA LYS A 115 7.18 -1.58 7.06
C LYS A 115 6.50 -0.40 6.39
N TYR A 116 7.30 0.56 5.92
CA TYR A 116 6.79 1.82 5.36
C TYR A 116 7.18 2.00 3.91
N PHE A 117 6.23 2.53 3.14
CA PHE A 117 6.49 3.16 1.86
C PHE A 117 6.33 4.66 2.01
N VAL A 118 7.30 5.44 1.56
CA VAL A 118 7.16 6.88 1.44
C VAL A 118 6.29 7.17 0.22
N GLN A 119 5.19 7.90 0.43
CA GLN A 119 4.33 8.32 -0.66
C GLN A 119 4.91 9.55 -1.34
N VAL A 120 5.26 9.40 -2.63
CA VAL A 120 5.74 10.51 -3.47
C VAL A 120 4.58 11.09 -4.26
N ASN A 121 4.44 12.41 -4.22
CA ASN A 121 3.40 13.15 -4.93
C ASN A 121 3.99 13.85 -6.16
N PHE A 122 3.64 13.35 -7.33
CA PHE A 122 4.03 13.92 -8.62
C PHE A 122 3.04 14.97 -9.16
N SER A 123 1.90 15.16 -8.49
CA SER A 123 0.93 16.16 -8.95
C SER A 123 1.27 17.54 -8.42
N ASN A 124 0.93 18.57 -9.21
CA ASN A 124 1.01 19.96 -8.77
C ASN A 124 -0.15 20.38 -7.84
N LEU A 125 -1.09 19.46 -7.58
CA LEU A 125 -2.24 19.73 -6.73
C LEU A 125 -1.84 19.72 -5.26
N LYS A 126 -2.00 20.84 -4.56
CA LYS A 126 -1.69 20.99 -3.12
C LYS A 126 -2.51 20.03 -2.23
N GLU A 127 -3.65 19.57 -2.70
CA GLU A 127 -4.57 18.71 -1.95
C GLU A 127 -4.17 17.22 -1.96
N ARG A 128 -3.21 16.81 -2.79
CA ARG A 128 -2.74 15.44 -2.81
C ARG A 128 -1.64 15.23 -1.79
N ASN A 129 -1.85 14.25 -0.91
CA ASN A 129 -0.84 13.83 0.07
C ASN A 129 0.39 13.23 -0.61
N GLY A 130 1.53 13.38 0.01
CA GLY A 130 2.82 12.83 -0.43
C GLY A 130 3.93 13.86 -0.35
N ILE A 131 5.16 13.36 -0.30
CA ILE A 131 6.39 14.17 -0.34
C ILE A 131 6.66 14.54 -1.79
N LYS A 132 7.12 15.76 -2.05
CA LYS A 132 7.54 16.13 -3.40
C LYS A 132 8.78 15.34 -3.83
N PRO A 133 8.95 15.05 -5.14
CA PRO A 133 10.10 14.28 -5.63
C PRO A 133 11.45 14.84 -5.18
N ASN A 134 11.64 16.14 -5.21
CA ASN A 134 12.88 16.82 -4.80
C ASN A 134 13.14 16.79 -3.27
N GLU A 135 12.13 16.51 -2.45
CA GLU A 135 12.23 16.41 -0.99
C GLU A 135 12.33 14.94 -0.53
N ALA A 136 12.09 13.97 -1.44
CA ALA A 136 11.97 12.55 -1.08
C ALA A 136 13.24 12.01 -0.43
N THR A 137 14.41 12.29 -0.99
CA THR A 137 15.70 11.77 -0.47
C THR A 137 16.00 12.28 0.95
N SER A 138 15.79 13.55 1.23
CA SER A 138 16.01 14.10 2.58
C SER A 138 15.04 13.50 3.60
N PHE A 139 13.77 13.37 3.21
CA PHE A 139 12.75 12.76 4.06
C PHE A 139 13.01 11.26 4.33
N ILE A 140 13.41 10.49 3.31
CA ILE A 140 13.79 9.07 3.48
C ILE A 140 14.95 8.95 4.47
N LYS A 141 16.00 9.74 4.30
CA LYS A 141 17.17 9.74 5.21
C LYS A 141 16.76 10.08 6.63
N TYR A 142 15.93 11.09 6.82
CA TYR A 142 15.39 11.45 8.13
C TYR A 142 14.62 10.27 8.77
N CYS A 143 13.71 9.64 8.04
CA CYS A 143 12.96 8.50 8.56
C CYS A 143 13.85 7.31 8.95
N ILE A 144 14.88 7.00 8.13
CA ILE A 144 15.78 5.86 8.39
C ILE A 144 16.79 6.20 9.48
N ASN A 145 17.50 7.34 9.36
CA ASN A 145 18.66 7.62 10.20
C ASN A 145 18.29 8.19 11.55
N ASP A 146 17.28 9.08 11.62
CA ASP A 146 16.92 9.76 12.86
C ASP A 146 15.78 9.02 13.58
N LEU A 147 14.74 8.58 12.86
CA LEU A 147 13.58 7.94 13.47
C LEU A 147 13.68 6.42 13.55
N LYS A 148 14.66 5.79 12.86
CA LYS A 148 14.83 4.33 12.80
C LYS A 148 13.57 3.57 12.33
N LEU A 149 12.81 4.18 11.41
CA LEU A 149 11.68 3.54 10.75
C LEU A 149 12.15 2.61 9.64
N GLU A 150 11.49 1.46 9.47
CA GLU A 150 11.80 0.49 8.41
C GLU A 150 11.18 0.97 7.06
N ILE A 151 11.85 1.90 6.39
CA ILE A 151 11.45 2.35 5.05
C ILE A 151 11.93 1.29 4.05
N ILE A 152 11.00 0.57 3.44
CA ILE A 152 11.32 -0.51 2.50
C ILE A 152 11.20 -0.08 1.02
N GLY A 153 10.51 1.04 0.76
CA GLY A 153 10.26 1.45 -0.61
C GLY A 153 9.46 2.74 -0.75
N LEU A 154 9.04 2.98 -1.99
CA LEU A 154 8.26 4.17 -2.36
C LEU A 154 6.89 3.78 -2.90
N MET A 155 5.93 4.68 -2.77
CA MET A 155 4.59 4.54 -3.31
C MET A 155 4.21 5.78 -4.11
N CYS A 156 3.52 5.61 -5.23
CA CYS A 156 2.84 6.70 -5.91
C CYS A 156 1.46 6.30 -6.44
N ILE A 157 0.67 7.33 -6.70
CA ILE A 157 -0.58 7.28 -7.45
C ILE A 157 -0.44 8.34 -8.54
N PRO A 158 -0.27 7.96 -9.80
CA PRO A 158 -0.17 8.90 -10.91
C PRO A 158 -1.41 9.81 -11.01
N PRO A 159 -1.29 11.02 -11.58
CA PRO A 159 -2.44 11.84 -11.92
C PRO A 159 -3.39 11.10 -12.85
N LEU A 160 -4.71 11.33 -12.67
CA LEU A 160 -5.71 10.78 -13.56
C LEU A 160 -5.56 11.41 -14.96
N ASN A 161 -5.83 10.63 -15.99
CA ASN A 161 -5.80 11.06 -17.41
C ASN A 161 -4.39 11.44 -17.94
N GLU A 162 -3.34 11.07 -17.23
CA GLU A 162 -1.97 11.20 -17.71
C GLU A 162 -1.33 9.82 -17.91
N ASN A 163 -0.27 9.77 -18.74
CA ASN A 163 0.46 8.53 -18.96
C ASN A 163 1.21 8.13 -17.65
N PRO A 164 0.87 7.01 -17.02
CA PRO A 164 1.47 6.64 -15.74
C PRO A 164 2.94 6.23 -15.83
N ASN A 165 3.43 5.86 -17.03
CA ASN A 165 4.78 5.30 -17.20
C ASN A 165 5.88 6.27 -16.78
N SER A 166 5.74 7.56 -17.08
CA SER A 166 6.74 8.59 -16.66
C SER A 166 6.85 8.68 -15.15
N TYR A 167 5.74 8.60 -14.43
CA TYR A 167 5.69 8.65 -12.97
C TYR A 167 6.25 7.38 -12.32
N PHE A 168 5.97 6.22 -12.91
CA PHE A 168 6.54 4.95 -12.44
C PHE A 168 8.05 4.90 -12.64
N PHE A 169 8.52 5.40 -13.77
CA PHE A 169 9.96 5.50 -14.05
C PHE A 169 10.67 6.44 -13.06
N GLU A 170 10.12 7.64 -12.83
CA GLU A 170 10.69 8.59 -11.87
C GLU A 170 10.66 8.04 -10.43
N LEU A 171 9.59 7.37 -10.02
CA LEU A 171 9.53 6.73 -8.72
C LEU A 171 10.64 5.69 -8.55
N LYS A 172 10.86 4.86 -9.59
CA LYS A 172 11.92 3.85 -9.60
C LYS A 172 13.30 4.50 -9.48
N LYS A 173 13.55 5.59 -10.21
CA LYS A 173 14.80 6.34 -10.15
C LYS A 173 15.09 6.83 -8.75
N ILE A 174 14.11 7.50 -8.09
CA ILE A 174 14.25 7.96 -6.71
C ILE A 174 14.52 6.78 -5.76
N ALA A 175 13.86 5.63 -5.95
CA ALA A 175 14.07 4.45 -5.11
C ALA A 175 15.52 3.92 -5.26
N ILE A 176 16.03 3.79 -6.47
CA ILE A 176 17.41 3.35 -6.75
C ILE A 176 18.43 4.29 -6.09
N GLU A 177 18.26 5.61 -6.24
CA GLU A 177 19.12 6.64 -5.65
C GLU A 177 19.18 6.56 -4.11
N ASN A 178 18.15 5.98 -3.48
CA ASN A 178 18.05 5.82 -2.03
C ASN A 178 18.24 4.37 -1.55
N ASN A 179 18.73 3.46 -2.40
CA ASN A 179 18.92 2.04 -2.12
C ASN A 179 17.63 1.34 -1.61
N LEU A 180 16.47 1.75 -2.13
CA LEU A 180 15.18 1.14 -1.83
C LEU A 180 14.77 0.20 -2.96
N HIS A 181 14.27 -0.99 -2.61
CA HIS A 181 14.00 -2.05 -3.59
C HIS A 181 12.52 -2.29 -3.84
N GLU A 182 11.64 -1.78 -2.97
CA GLU A 182 10.22 -2.05 -3.08
C GLU A 182 9.46 -0.85 -3.68
N LEU A 183 8.60 -1.13 -4.67
CA LEU A 183 7.81 -0.13 -5.37
C LEU A 183 6.33 -0.51 -5.29
N SER A 184 5.55 0.27 -4.55
CA SER A 184 4.09 0.15 -4.48
C SER A 184 3.45 1.10 -5.50
N MET A 185 3.22 0.60 -6.69
CA MET A 185 2.62 1.35 -7.79
C MET A 185 1.81 0.43 -8.71
N GLY A 186 0.83 0.99 -9.41
CA GLY A 186 -0.10 0.23 -10.22
C GLY A 186 -1.36 -0.21 -9.47
N MET A 187 -2.49 0.12 -10.07
CA MET A 187 -3.84 -0.23 -9.64
C MET A 187 -4.57 -0.99 -10.75
N SER A 188 -5.85 -1.26 -10.58
CA SER A 188 -6.64 -2.04 -11.55
C SER A 188 -6.49 -1.60 -13.01
N ASN A 189 -6.27 -0.32 -13.28
CA ASN A 189 -6.23 0.20 -14.66
C ASN A 189 -4.82 0.25 -15.25
N ASP A 190 -3.78 0.37 -14.42
CA ASP A 190 -2.41 0.66 -14.84
C ASP A 190 -1.35 -0.34 -14.28
N TYR A 191 -1.80 -1.45 -13.64
CA TYR A 191 -0.86 -2.41 -13.03
C TYR A 191 0.07 -3.08 -14.05
N LEU A 192 -0.36 -3.28 -15.30
CA LEU A 192 0.50 -3.86 -16.34
C LEU A 192 1.66 -2.91 -16.71
N ASP A 193 1.38 -1.62 -16.78
CA ASP A 193 2.42 -0.61 -17.02
C ASP A 193 3.33 -0.45 -15.80
N ALA A 194 2.78 -0.54 -14.59
CA ALA A 194 3.58 -0.55 -13.37
C ALA A 194 4.53 -1.75 -13.31
N LEU A 195 4.10 -2.95 -13.74
CA LEU A 195 4.94 -4.14 -13.81
C LEU A 195 6.12 -3.96 -14.78
N LYS A 196 5.88 -3.40 -15.97
CA LYS A 196 6.94 -3.07 -16.94
C LYS A 196 7.98 -2.11 -16.37
N ASN A 197 7.55 -1.22 -15.46
CA ASN A 197 8.43 -0.27 -14.75
C ASN A 197 9.03 -0.83 -13.45
N GLY A 198 8.80 -2.11 -13.12
CA GLY A 198 9.44 -2.79 -12.00
C GLY A 198 8.67 -2.68 -10.68
N SER A 199 7.34 -2.51 -10.73
CA SER A 199 6.50 -2.58 -9.52
C SER A 199 6.70 -3.90 -8.78
N THR A 200 6.86 -3.84 -7.45
CA THR A 200 6.96 -5.02 -6.58
C THR A 200 5.67 -5.26 -5.78
N TYR A 201 4.82 -4.24 -5.67
CA TYR A 201 3.48 -4.31 -5.06
C TYR A 201 2.46 -3.63 -5.96
N VAL A 202 1.45 -4.38 -6.39
CA VAL A 202 0.29 -3.84 -7.12
C VAL A 202 -0.95 -3.86 -6.23
N ARG A 203 -1.81 -2.86 -6.35
CA ARG A 203 -3.01 -2.66 -5.51
C ARG A 203 -4.28 -2.86 -6.33
N ILE A 204 -4.86 -4.05 -6.28
CA ILE A 204 -5.97 -4.44 -7.15
C ILE A 204 -7.27 -4.55 -6.37
N GLY A 205 -8.28 -3.79 -6.77
CA GLY A 205 -9.62 -3.79 -6.17
C GLY A 205 -10.72 -4.07 -7.19
N SER A 206 -11.04 -3.10 -8.05
CA SER A 206 -12.19 -3.18 -8.98
C SER A 206 -12.13 -4.36 -9.95
N LYS A 207 -10.97 -4.79 -10.40
CA LYS A 207 -10.83 -5.99 -11.23
C LYS A 207 -11.12 -7.30 -10.50
N ILE A 208 -11.05 -7.31 -9.16
CA ILE A 208 -11.37 -8.48 -8.34
C ILE A 208 -12.84 -8.46 -7.91
N PHE A 209 -13.28 -7.34 -7.36
CA PHE A 209 -14.61 -7.23 -6.73
C PHE A 209 -15.70 -6.65 -7.64
N GLY A 210 -15.32 -6.09 -8.80
CA GLY A 210 -16.22 -5.33 -9.67
C GLY A 210 -16.21 -3.83 -9.35
N GLU A 211 -16.91 -3.06 -10.17
CA GLU A 211 -17.17 -1.65 -9.91
C GLU A 211 -18.09 -1.50 -8.70
N ARG A 212 -17.91 -0.42 -7.95
CA ARG A 212 -18.76 -0.15 -6.80
C ARG A 212 -20.14 0.23 -7.31
N THR A 213 -21.14 -0.52 -6.92
CA THR A 213 -22.51 0.00 -6.89
C THR A 213 -22.56 1.04 -5.78
N ASN A 214 -22.69 2.31 -6.16
CA ASN A 214 -22.99 3.38 -5.21
C ASN A 214 -24.29 3.00 -4.47
N GLN A 215 -24.17 2.54 -3.25
CA GLN A 215 -25.25 2.51 -2.27
C GLN A 215 -25.14 3.75 -1.40
#